data_5ce04972e1089e4bbc644337ef397cac
#
_entry.id   5ce04972e1089e4bbc644337ef397cac
#
_cell.length_a   1.000
_cell.length_b   1.000
_cell.length_c   1.000
_cell.angle_alpha   90.00
_cell.angle_beta   90.00
_cell.angle_gamma   90.00
#
_symmetry.space_group_name_H-M   'P 1'
#
loop_
_entity.id
_entity.type
_entity.pdbx_description
1 polymer ?
#
loop_
_entity_poly.entity_id
_entity_poly.type
_entity_poly.pdbx_seq_one_letter_code
_entity_poly.pdbx_strand_id
1 'polypeptide(L)'
;MSQYDYLVVGAGLSGAVFANAAKRAGKSVLVIDRRDHIAGNIYTEDVEGIQVHRYGAHIFHTSMKDVWDYVNRFAEFNNYVNSPVANFHGNMYNMPFNMNTFAKMWPGVVTPADAKAKIAEQVAAENIGEPANLEEQALSLVGRDIFETLVKGYTEKQWGRDCKDLPASIIKRLPCRFTYDNNYFNDRYQGIPMGGYTKMVANMLEGVEVRCGVEYKELIAAEPDIAAKTIYCGPIDAFYNFNLGTLEYRSLRFETETLDEADHQGVAVVNYTEREIPYTRIIEHKHFEFGMQDKTVITREYPADWKPGDEPYYPINDAKNEALYKQYEELAAQEGDVIFAGRLGGYKYYDMDKAIAAAFELVRNELGVEPTGA
;
A
#
# COMPACT_ATOMS: atom_id res chain seq x y z
N MET A 1 -18.97 27.86 -20.76
CA MET A 1 -19.45 27.09 -19.57
C MET A 1 -18.77 25.74 -19.64
N SER A 2 -18.14 25.34 -18.56
CA SER A 2 -17.50 24.03 -18.47
C SER A 2 -18.49 22.90 -18.67
N GLN A 3 -18.07 21.81 -19.27
CA GLN A 3 -18.92 20.64 -19.53
C GLN A 3 -19.21 19.86 -18.27
N TYR A 4 -18.25 19.82 -17.33
CA TYR A 4 -18.36 19.14 -16.04
C TYR A 4 -18.16 20.12 -14.89
N ASP A 5 -18.78 19.84 -13.75
CA ASP A 5 -18.45 20.54 -12.49
C ASP A 5 -17.05 20.17 -12.00
N TYR A 6 -16.69 18.87 -12.14
CA TYR A 6 -15.41 18.34 -11.70
C TYR A 6 -14.74 17.43 -12.73
N LEU A 7 -13.44 17.64 -12.93
CA LEU A 7 -12.51 16.67 -13.51
C LEU A 7 -11.75 15.98 -12.38
N VAL A 8 -11.84 14.66 -12.28
CA VAL A 8 -11.08 13.86 -11.33
C VAL A 8 -9.95 13.16 -12.08
N VAL A 9 -8.71 13.48 -11.75
CA VAL A 9 -7.51 12.91 -12.36
C VAL A 9 -6.97 11.80 -11.47
N GLY A 10 -7.13 10.57 -11.92
CA GLY A 10 -6.81 9.33 -11.21
C GLY A 10 -8.08 8.57 -10.78
N ALA A 11 -8.32 7.43 -11.42
CA ALA A 11 -9.43 6.50 -11.13
C ALA A 11 -9.09 5.49 -10.01
N GLY A 12 -8.13 5.84 -9.14
CA GLY A 12 -7.82 5.09 -7.93
C GLY A 12 -8.82 5.35 -6.81
N LEU A 13 -8.55 4.80 -5.64
CA LEU A 13 -9.49 4.81 -4.51
C LEU A 13 -9.92 6.23 -4.09
N SER A 14 -8.98 7.17 -3.96
CA SER A 14 -9.29 8.56 -3.57
C SER A 14 -10.17 9.26 -4.59
N GLY A 15 -9.84 9.13 -5.89
CA GLY A 15 -10.64 9.74 -6.95
C GLY A 15 -12.03 9.11 -7.07
N ALA A 16 -12.14 7.78 -6.94
CA ALA A 16 -13.42 7.07 -7.00
C ALA A 16 -14.36 7.47 -5.84
N VAL A 17 -13.83 7.63 -4.62
CA VAL A 17 -14.61 8.09 -3.46
C VAL A 17 -15.14 9.50 -3.68
N PHE A 18 -14.30 10.44 -4.16
CA PHE A 18 -14.73 11.79 -4.45
C PHE A 18 -15.77 11.83 -5.56
N ALA A 19 -15.51 11.14 -6.69
CA ALA A 19 -16.43 11.10 -7.83
C ALA A 19 -17.80 10.53 -7.46
N ASN A 20 -17.84 9.46 -6.65
CA ASN A 20 -19.06 8.88 -6.12
C ASN A 20 -19.86 9.90 -5.30
N ALA A 21 -19.22 10.60 -4.39
CA ALA A 21 -19.87 11.59 -3.54
C ALA A 21 -20.36 12.80 -4.36
N ALA A 22 -19.53 13.30 -5.28
CA ALA A 22 -19.91 14.44 -6.15
C ALA A 22 -21.11 14.11 -7.03
N LYS A 23 -21.14 12.91 -7.66
CA LYS A 23 -22.31 12.44 -8.41
C LYS A 23 -23.56 12.39 -7.55
N ARG A 24 -23.48 11.84 -6.33
CA ARG A 24 -24.63 11.80 -5.41
C ARG A 24 -25.10 13.19 -4.98
N ALA A 25 -24.17 14.15 -4.93
CA ALA A 25 -24.51 15.56 -4.70
C ALA A 25 -25.06 16.28 -5.95
N GLY A 26 -25.34 15.55 -7.03
CA GLY A 26 -25.92 16.09 -8.26
C GLY A 26 -24.92 16.83 -9.16
N LYS A 27 -23.62 16.61 -8.96
CA LYS A 27 -22.57 17.20 -9.78
C LYS A 27 -22.28 16.37 -11.02
N SER A 28 -21.96 17.03 -12.11
CA SER A 28 -21.42 16.40 -13.31
C SER A 28 -19.90 16.15 -13.13
N VAL A 29 -19.47 14.91 -13.34
CA VAL A 29 -18.09 14.48 -13.06
C VAL A 29 -17.54 13.70 -14.24
N LEU A 30 -16.33 14.06 -14.69
CA LEU A 30 -15.49 13.24 -15.55
C LEU A 30 -14.32 12.71 -14.74
N VAL A 31 -14.09 11.40 -14.76
CA VAL A 31 -12.89 10.77 -14.21
C VAL A 31 -11.97 10.38 -15.36
N ILE A 32 -10.69 10.70 -15.24
CA ILE A 32 -9.67 10.23 -16.19
C ILE A 32 -8.56 9.47 -15.46
N ASP A 33 -7.96 8.50 -16.13
CA ASP A 33 -6.74 7.86 -15.66
C ASP A 33 -5.78 7.66 -16.85
N ARG A 34 -4.48 7.86 -16.61
CA ARG A 34 -3.44 7.63 -17.61
C ARG A 34 -3.28 6.16 -17.97
N ARG A 35 -3.60 5.25 -17.03
CA ARG A 35 -3.62 3.81 -17.25
C ARG A 35 -4.84 3.42 -18.07
N ASP A 36 -4.78 2.27 -18.68
CA ASP A 36 -5.88 1.68 -19.47
C ASP A 36 -6.97 1.03 -18.59
N HIS A 37 -6.86 1.16 -17.27
CA HIS A 37 -7.76 0.59 -16.28
C HIS A 37 -8.03 1.55 -15.11
N ILE A 38 -9.13 1.31 -14.40
CA ILE A 38 -9.49 1.96 -13.13
C ILE A 38 -8.80 1.28 -11.95
N ALA A 39 -9.12 1.70 -10.73
CA ALA A 39 -8.70 1.18 -9.43
C ALA A 39 -7.24 1.50 -9.04
N GLY A 40 -6.46 2.18 -9.88
CA GLY A 40 -5.10 2.59 -9.52
C GLY A 40 -4.25 1.39 -9.05
N ASN A 41 -3.55 1.54 -7.93
CA ASN A 41 -2.68 0.48 -7.40
C ASN A 41 -3.43 -0.72 -6.78
N ILE A 42 -4.73 -0.61 -6.54
CA ILE A 42 -5.55 -1.74 -6.08
C ILE A 42 -6.20 -2.52 -7.24
N TYR A 43 -5.76 -2.27 -8.48
CA TYR A 43 -6.27 -2.98 -9.65
C TYR A 43 -6.08 -4.49 -9.50
N THR A 44 -7.18 -5.22 -9.73
CA THR A 44 -7.21 -6.67 -9.82
C THR A 44 -7.71 -7.09 -11.19
N GLU A 45 -7.17 -8.18 -11.70
CA GLU A 45 -7.51 -8.75 -12.99
C GLU A 45 -7.85 -10.22 -12.83
N ASP A 46 -8.89 -10.69 -13.51
CA ASP A 46 -9.23 -12.10 -13.53
C ASP A 46 -8.28 -12.88 -14.45
N VAL A 47 -7.58 -13.86 -13.87
CA VAL A 47 -6.73 -14.81 -14.60
C VAL A 47 -7.07 -16.22 -14.14
N GLU A 48 -7.59 -17.07 -15.02
CA GLU A 48 -8.01 -18.42 -14.71
C GLU A 48 -9.07 -18.48 -13.56
N GLY A 49 -9.91 -17.45 -13.41
CA GLY A 49 -10.88 -17.33 -12.33
C GLY A 49 -10.29 -16.94 -10.98
N ILE A 50 -9.07 -16.40 -10.97
CA ILE A 50 -8.35 -15.91 -9.79
C ILE A 50 -8.18 -14.39 -9.92
N GLN A 51 -8.56 -13.63 -8.89
CA GLN A 51 -8.36 -12.18 -8.86
C GLN A 51 -6.90 -11.85 -8.53
N VAL A 52 -6.14 -11.50 -9.55
CA VAL A 52 -4.70 -11.20 -9.46
C VAL A 52 -4.48 -9.72 -9.12
N HIS A 53 -3.84 -9.44 -8.02
CA HIS A 53 -3.46 -8.09 -7.59
C HIS A 53 -2.20 -7.66 -8.36
N ARG A 54 -2.37 -6.82 -9.39
CA ARG A 54 -1.28 -6.48 -10.35
C ARG A 54 -0.18 -5.60 -9.76
N TYR A 55 -0.47 -4.83 -8.72
CA TYR A 55 0.46 -3.89 -8.09
C TYR A 55 0.81 -4.26 -6.64
N GLY A 56 0.90 -5.55 -6.36
CA GLY A 56 1.22 -6.10 -5.03
C GLY A 56 -0.01 -6.46 -4.21
N ALA A 57 0.21 -7.22 -3.15
CA ALA A 57 -0.85 -7.68 -2.27
C ALA A 57 -1.53 -6.51 -1.56
N HIS A 58 -2.83 -6.38 -1.74
CA HIS A 58 -3.67 -5.41 -1.06
C HIS A 58 -4.71 -6.15 -0.23
N ILE A 59 -4.64 -6.00 1.09
CA ILE A 59 -5.61 -6.53 2.04
C ILE A 59 -6.29 -5.34 2.71
N PHE A 60 -7.60 -5.25 2.61
CA PHE A 60 -8.33 -4.16 3.26
C PHE A 60 -8.40 -4.41 4.76
N HIS A 61 -8.03 -3.42 5.56
CA HIS A 61 -8.14 -3.44 7.01
C HIS A 61 -8.41 -2.04 7.54
N THR A 62 -9.17 -1.93 8.60
CA THR A 62 -9.48 -0.66 9.26
C THR A 62 -10.09 -0.87 10.65
N SER A 63 -9.89 0.10 11.53
CA SER A 63 -10.66 0.24 12.77
C SER A 63 -11.75 1.32 12.67
N MET A 64 -11.83 2.05 11.55
CA MET A 64 -12.82 3.08 11.27
C MET A 64 -14.11 2.45 10.74
N LYS A 65 -15.16 2.50 11.56
CA LYS A 65 -16.44 1.86 11.21
C LYS A 65 -17.10 2.51 9.99
N ASP A 66 -17.03 3.81 9.87
CA ASP A 66 -17.61 4.58 8.75
C ASP A 66 -16.96 4.21 7.42
N VAL A 67 -15.63 4.01 7.41
CA VAL A 67 -14.88 3.54 6.25
C VAL A 67 -15.26 2.11 5.90
N TRP A 68 -15.36 1.22 6.90
CA TRP A 68 -15.79 -0.17 6.70
C TRP A 68 -17.20 -0.25 6.13
N ASP A 69 -18.14 0.46 6.74
CA ASP A 69 -19.53 0.51 6.27
C ASP A 69 -19.63 1.07 4.84
N TYR A 70 -18.78 2.04 4.52
CA TYR A 70 -18.76 2.65 3.18
C TYR A 70 -18.32 1.65 2.11
N VAL A 71 -17.20 0.94 2.29
CA VAL A 71 -16.70 0.01 1.27
C VAL A 71 -17.61 -1.19 1.09
N ASN A 72 -18.29 -1.63 2.15
CA ASN A 72 -19.27 -2.72 2.09
C ASN A 72 -20.56 -2.37 1.30
N ARG A 73 -20.74 -1.12 0.90
CA ARG A 73 -21.82 -0.73 -0.03
C ARG A 73 -21.50 -1.11 -1.47
N PHE A 74 -20.24 -1.31 -1.79
CA PHE A 74 -19.74 -1.51 -3.17
C PHE A 74 -19.21 -2.93 -3.42
N ALA A 75 -18.94 -3.70 -2.38
CA ALA A 75 -18.53 -5.09 -2.48
C ALA A 75 -18.89 -5.84 -1.19
N GLU A 76 -19.13 -7.13 -1.32
CA GLU A 76 -19.13 -8.05 -0.20
C GLU A 76 -17.69 -8.39 0.17
N PHE A 77 -17.32 -8.22 1.44
CA PHE A 77 -16.00 -8.60 1.93
C PHE A 77 -16.04 -9.99 2.57
N ASN A 78 -15.05 -10.81 2.24
CA ASN A 78 -14.88 -12.09 2.90
C ASN A 78 -14.23 -11.94 4.29
N ASN A 79 -14.00 -13.05 4.97
CA ASN A 79 -13.37 -13.09 6.29
C ASN A 79 -11.87 -13.44 6.20
N TYR A 80 -11.19 -13.07 5.13
CA TYR A 80 -9.75 -13.30 5.00
C TYR A 80 -8.98 -12.59 6.12
N VAL A 81 -8.13 -13.37 6.80
CA VAL A 81 -7.23 -12.86 7.84
C VAL A 81 -5.80 -12.91 7.31
N ASN A 82 -5.16 -11.76 7.23
CA ASN A 82 -3.78 -11.70 6.74
C ASN A 82 -2.80 -12.32 7.74
N SER A 83 -2.23 -13.45 7.36
CA SER A 83 -1.30 -14.23 8.18
C SER A 83 -0.08 -14.63 7.35
N PRO A 84 0.75 -13.67 6.91
CA PRO A 84 1.92 -13.97 6.09
C PRO A 84 2.95 -14.77 6.86
N VAL A 85 3.81 -15.46 6.14
CA VAL A 85 4.96 -16.16 6.71
C VAL A 85 6.26 -15.64 6.10
N ALA A 86 7.36 -15.88 6.79
CA ALA A 86 8.70 -15.60 6.30
C ALA A 86 9.47 -16.91 6.07
N ASN A 87 10.08 -17.03 4.91
CA ASN A 87 11.03 -18.10 4.60
C ASN A 87 12.45 -17.59 4.85
N PHE A 88 13.23 -18.34 5.63
CA PHE A 88 14.65 -18.14 5.80
C PHE A 88 15.37 -19.49 5.69
N HIS A 89 16.10 -19.71 4.60
CA HIS A 89 16.79 -20.97 4.28
C HIS A 89 15.90 -22.21 4.43
N GLY A 90 14.67 -22.12 3.91
CA GLY A 90 13.67 -23.22 3.98
C GLY A 90 12.95 -23.34 5.32
N ASN A 91 13.26 -22.51 6.31
CA ASN A 91 12.53 -22.46 7.57
C ASN A 91 11.42 -21.41 7.52
N MET A 92 10.19 -21.85 7.75
CA MET A 92 9.01 -20.97 7.73
C MET A 92 8.73 -20.39 9.12
N TYR A 93 8.64 -19.08 9.22
CA TYR A 93 8.34 -18.35 10.46
C TYR A 93 7.05 -17.56 10.30
N ASN A 94 6.22 -17.53 11.33
CA ASN A 94 5.00 -16.72 11.34
C ASN A 94 5.33 -15.21 11.43
N MET A 95 4.52 -14.42 10.73
CA MET A 95 4.56 -12.95 10.80
C MET A 95 3.18 -12.42 11.27
N PRO A 96 3.15 -11.38 12.08
CA PRO A 96 4.24 -10.61 12.69
C PRO A 96 5.04 -11.45 13.68
N PHE A 97 6.20 -10.94 14.18
CA PHE A 97 6.99 -11.64 15.21
C PHE A 97 6.14 -11.90 16.45
N ASN A 98 5.73 -13.14 16.65
CA ASN A 98 4.80 -13.55 17.70
C ASN A 98 5.30 -14.83 18.40
N MET A 99 4.50 -15.36 19.34
CA MET A 99 4.91 -16.55 20.08
C MET A 99 5.15 -17.78 19.19
N ASN A 100 4.46 -17.92 18.03
CA ASN A 100 4.77 -19.00 17.08
C ASN A 100 6.15 -18.80 16.44
N THR A 101 6.52 -17.56 16.12
CA THR A 101 7.86 -17.20 15.62
C THR A 101 8.93 -17.54 16.65
N PHE A 102 8.73 -17.12 17.91
CA PHE A 102 9.70 -17.31 18.98
C PHE A 102 9.86 -18.79 19.38
N ALA A 103 8.77 -19.53 19.50
CA ALA A 103 8.80 -20.96 19.79
C ALA A 103 9.48 -21.78 18.68
N LYS A 104 9.32 -21.34 17.40
CA LYS A 104 9.99 -21.96 16.26
C LYS A 104 11.49 -21.64 16.25
N MET A 105 11.85 -20.39 16.57
CA MET A 105 13.24 -19.91 16.58
C MET A 105 14.05 -20.46 17.76
N TRP A 106 13.45 -20.53 18.93
CA TRP A 106 14.11 -20.91 20.19
C TRP A 106 13.41 -22.10 20.85
N PRO A 107 13.89 -23.34 20.65
CA PRO A 107 13.35 -24.50 21.33
C PRO A 107 13.32 -24.30 22.85
N GLY A 108 12.17 -24.54 23.47
CA GLY A 108 11.94 -24.34 24.93
C GLY A 108 11.34 -22.99 25.30
N VAL A 109 11.21 -22.05 24.39
CA VAL A 109 10.43 -20.81 24.59
C VAL A 109 8.95 -21.14 24.35
N VAL A 110 8.15 -21.17 25.41
CA VAL A 110 6.73 -21.53 25.35
C VAL A 110 5.80 -20.48 25.98
N THR A 111 6.35 -19.60 26.82
CA THR A 111 5.58 -18.54 27.47
C THR A 111 6.05 -17.15 27.04
N PRO A 112 5.18 -16.12 27.16
CA PRO A 112 5.58 -14.73 26.96
C PRO A 112 6.79 -14.29 27.81
N ALA A 113 6.93 -14.84 29.01
CA ALA A 113 8.05 -14.56 29.92
C ALA A 113 9.36 -15.11 29.34
N ASP A 114 9.35 -16.35 28.83
CA ASP A 114 10.53 -16.96 28.21
C ASP A 114 10.98 -16.17 26.98
N ALA A 115 10.05 -15.79 26.11
CA ALA A 115 10.35 -15.01 24.90
C ALA A 115 10.94 -13.63 25.24
N LYS A 116 10.34 -12.92 26.21
CA LYS A 116 10.86 -11.63 26.68
C LYS A 116 12.26 -11.77 27.29
N ALA A 117 12.48 -12.80 28.10
CA ALA A 117 13.78 -13.06 28.70
C ALA A 117 14.85 -13.36 27.62
N LYS A 118 14.50 -14.16 26.60
CA LYS A 118 15.42 -14.49 25.50
C LYS A 118 15.77 -13.28 24.64
N ILE A 119 14.81 -12.44 24.31
CA ILE A 119 15.05 -11.17 23.60
C ILE A 119 15.93 -10.26 24.46
N ALA A 120 15.63 -10.09 25.74
CA ALA A 120 16.39 -9.24 26.65
C ALA A 120 17.86 -9.73 26.82
N GLU A 121 18.06 -11.05 26.92
CA GLU A 121 19.39 -11.67 26.93
C GLU A 121 20.21 -11.28 25.70
N GLN A 122 19.62 -11.41 24.50
CA GLN A 122 20.31 -11.10 23.25
C GLN A 122 20.56 -9.60 23.09
N VAL A 123 19.58 -8.75 23.40
CA VAL A 123 19.74 -7.30 23.38
C VAL A 123 20.86 -6.85 24.31
N ALA A 124 20.93 -7.41 25.53
CA ALA A 124 21.99 -7.09 26.49
C ALA A 124 23.37 -7.54 25.98
N ALA A 125 23.46 -8.67 25.28
CA ALA A 125 24.71 -9.18 24.72
C ALA A 125 25.31 -8.28 23.63
N GLU A 126 24.48 -7.53 22.89
CA GLU A 126 24.94 -6.58 21.86
C GLU A 126 25.61 -5.34 22.46
N ASN A 127 25.33 -5.02 23.72
CA ASN A 127 25.93 -3.89 24.47
C ASN A 127 25.87 -2.55 23.68
N ILE A 128 24.77 -2.30 22.98
CA ILE A 128 24.56 -1.09 22.19
C ILE A 128 23.99 0.01 23.10
N GLY A 129 24.64 1.16 23.12
CA GLY A 129 24.15 2.36 23.79
C GLY A 129 23.13 3.11 22.92
N GLU A 130 23.54 4.25 22.36
CA GLU A 130 22.73 4.98 21.37
C GLU A 130 23.01 4.40 19.97
N PRO A 131 22.01 3.84 19.28
CA PRO A 131 22.20 3.21 17.97
C PRO A 131 22.63 4.22 16.91
N ALA A 132 23.74 3.97 16.21
CA ALA A 132 24.28 4.84 15.17
C ALA A 132 23.67 4.57 13.78
N ASN A 133 23.15 3.38 13.56
CA ASN A 133 22.63 2.93 12.26
C ASN A 133 21.47 1.95 12.45
N LEU A 134 20.87 1.51 11.32
CA LEU A 134 19.71 0.62 11.32
C LEU A 134 20.02 -0.76 11.93
N GLU A 135 21.22 -1.31 11.69
CA GLU A 135 21.65 -2.60 12.27
C GLU A 135 21.64 -2.52 13.80
N GLU A 136 22.32 -1.54 14.37
CA GLU A 136 22.36 -1.34 15.82
C GLU A 136 20.97 -1.06 16.41
N GLN A 137 20.16 -0.27 15.72
CA GLN A 137 18.78 0.00 16.12
C GLN A 137 17.97 -1.30 16.19
N ALA A 138 18.01 -2.14 15.16
CA ALA A 138 17.28 -3.39 15.13
C ALA A 138 17.77 -4.37 16.21
N LEU A 139 19.09 -4.53 16.35
CA LEU A 139 19.71 -5.36 17.39
C LEU A 139 19.30 -4.93 18.80
N SER A 140 19.23 -3.63 19.06
CA SER A 140 18.78 -3.07 20.34
C SER A 140 17.29 -3.31 20.62
N LEU A 141 16.49 -3.58 19.61
CA LEU A 141 15.04 -3.82 19.76
C LEU A 141 14.68 -5.30 19.90
N VAL A 142 15.32 -6.18 19.10
CA VAL A 142 14.87 -7.58 18.97
C VAL A 142 15.98 -8.61 19.17
N GLY A 143 17.24 -8.18 19.30
CA GLY A 143 18.39 -9.07 19.41
C GLY A 143 18.83 -9.70 18.09
N ARG A 144 19.93 -10.46 18.13
CA ARG A 144 20.63 -10.96 16.94
C ARG A 144 19.83 -11.96 16.13
N ASP A 145 19.24 -12.97 16.77
CA ASP A 145 18.59 -14.06 16.03
C ASP A 145 17.42 -13.56 15.19
N ILE A 146 16.56 -12.71 15.74
CA ILE A 146 15.45 -12.11 14.97
C ILE A 146 15.99 -11.19 13.88
N PHE A 147 17.00 -10.37 14.19
CA PHE A 147 17.60 -9.46 13.22
C PHE A 147 18.18 -10.21 12.02
N GLU A 148 19.10 -11.16 12.26
CA GLU A 148 19.78 -11.88 11.17
C GLU A 148 18.80 -12.76 10.36
N THR A 149 17.79 -13.36 11.01
CA THR A 149 16.88 -14.29 10.37
C THR A 149 15.76 -13.57 9.60
N LEU A 150 15.17 -12.52 10.17
CA LEU A 150 13.89 -11.99 9.68
C LEU A 150 13.94 -10.53 9.22
N VAL A 151 14.98 -9.77 9.57
CA VAL A 151 15.05 -8.32 9.30
C VAL A 151 16.14 -7.96 8.31
N LYS A 152 17.36 -8.39 8.55
CA LYS A 152 18.55 -7.93 7.84
C LYS A 152 18.47 -8.10 6.33
N GLY A 153 18.42 -9.33 5.83
CA GLY A 153 18.47 -9.60 4.40
C GLY A 153 17.26 -9.04 3.64
N TYR A 154 16.06 -9.03 4.28
CA TYR A 154 14.88 -8.39 3.72
C TYR A 154 15.07 -6.88 3.57
N THR A 155 15.58 -6.22 4.62
CA THR A 155 15.83 -4.77 4.61
C THR A 155 16.92 -4.39 3.62
N GLU A 156 18.02 -5.15 3.58
CA GLU A 156 19.14 -4.91 2.66
C GLU A 156 18.73 -5.04 1.20
N LYS A 157 17.86 -6.02 0.86
CA LYS A 157 17.25 -6.13 -0.47
C LYS A 157 16.39 -4.92 -0.80
N GLN A 158 15.50 -4.57 0.13
CA GLN A 158 14.55 -3.48 -0.08
C GLN A 158 15.23 -2.13 -0.27
N TRP A 159 16.39 -1.91 0.39
CA TRP A 159 17.11 -0.65 0.32
C TRP A 159 18.31 -0.68 -0.62
N GLY A 160 18.72 -1.86 -1.11
CA GLY A 160 19.91 -2.03 -1.95
C GLY A 160 21.23 -1.68 -1.25
N ARG A 161 21.25 -1.65 0.10
CA ARG A 161 22.38 -1.22 0.94
C ARG A 161 22.44 -2.06 2.20
N ASP A 162 23.63 -2.18 2.78
CA ASP A 162 23.83 -2.86 4.06
C ASP A 162 23.13 -2.11 5.19
N CYS A 163 22.57 -2.83 6.16
CA CYS A 163 21.85 -2.24 7.29
C CYS A 163 22.68 -1.24 8.09
N LYS A 164 23.99 -1.45 8.22
CA LYS A 164 24.93 -0.53 8.88
C LYS A 164 25.15 0.79 8.14
N ASP A 165 24.81 0.85 6.85
CA ASP A 165 24.92 2.06 6.03
C ASP A 165 23.59 2.82 5.94
N LEU A 166 22.56 2.34 6.64
CA LEU A 166 21.24 2.93 6.69
C LEU A 166 20.99 3.66 8.01
N PRO A 167 20.28 4.80 8.02
CA PRO A 167 19.97 5.53 9.25
C PRO A 167 19.11 4.71 10.22
N ALA A 168 19.39 4.83 11.52
CA ALA A 168 18.60 4.18 12.58
C ALA A 168 17.10 4.57 12.55
N SER A 169 16.80 5.78 12.07
CA SER A 169 15.44 6.31 11.99
C SER A 169 14.50 5.55 11.04
N ILE A 170 15.02 4.72 10.14
CA ILE A 170 14.23 3.86 9.24
C ILE A 170 13.43 2.83 10.05
N ILE A 171 14.02 2.27 11.12
CA ILE A 171 13.34 1.35 12.03
C ILE A 171 13.16 2.02 13.38
N LYS A 172 12.02 2.64 13.59
CA LYS A 172 11.67 3.23 14.90
C LYS A 172 11.24 2.18 15.92
N ARG A 173 10.66 1.07 15.44
CA ARG A 173 10.19 -0.05 16.27
C ARG A 173 10.08 -1.32 15.42
N LEU A 174 10.32 -2.45 16.04
CA LEU A 174 10.02 -3.78 15.51
C LEU A 174 9.01 -4.43 16.49
N PRO A 175 7.73 -4.47 16.16
CA PRO A 175 6.71 -4.92 17.10
C PRO A 175 6.81 -6.44 17.31
N CYS A 176 7.19 -6.84 18.52
CA CYS A 176 7.07 -8.22 18.99
C CYS A 176 5.73 -8.40 19.70
N ARG A 177 4.96 -9.41 19.31
CA ARG A 177 3.68 -9.76 19.94
C ARG A 177 3.85 -11.01 20.80
N PHE A 178 3.56 -10.89 22.06
CA PHE A 178 3.69 -12.00 23.02
C PHE A 178 2.38 -12.79 23.15
N THR A 179 1.77 -13.10 22.00
CA THR A 179 0.57 -13.90 21.84
C THR A 179 0.76 -14.92 20.72
N TYR A 180 -0.04 -15.97 20.67
CA TYR A 180 -0.06 -16.97 19.59
C TYR A 180 -1.01 -16.56 18.44
N ASP A 181 -1.24 -15.26 18.26
CA ASP A 181 -2.08 -14.73 17.20
C ASP A 181 -1.25 -14.41 15.95
N ASN A 182 -1.58 -15.03 14.82
CA ASN A 182 -0.93 -14.85 13.54
C ASN A 182 -1.56 -13.73 12.69
N ASN A 183 -2.65 -13.11 13.15
CA ASN A 183 -3.23 -11.98 12.42
C ASN A 183 -2.23 -10.83 12.33
N TYR A 184 -1.86 -10.45 11.11
CA TYR A 184 -0.87 -9.39 10.88
C TYR A 184 -1.35 -8.02 11.35
N PHE A 185 -2.63 -7.72 11.15
CA PHE A 185 -3.21 -6.43 11.52
C PHE A 185 -3.79 -6.43 12.94
N ASN A 186 -3.85 -5.25 13.55
CA ASN A 186 -4.54 -5.03 14.84
C ASN A 186 -5.92 -4.40 14.66
N ASP A 187 -6.33 -4.17 13.41
CA ASP A 187 -7.58 -3.51 13.09
C ASP A 187 -8.79 -4.41 13.35
N ARG A 188 -9.90 -3.75 13.65
CA ARG A 188 -11.16 -4.42 13.98
C ARG A 188 -11.78 -5.16 12.80
N TYR A 189 -11.61 -4.60 11.61
CA TYR A 189 -12.18 -5.10 10.37
C TYR A 189 -11.05 -5.39 9.38
N GLN A 190 -11.16 -6.50 8.66
CA GLN A 190 -10.31 -6.83 7.54
C GLN A 190 -11.00 -7.82 6.61
N GLY A 191 -10.56 -7.90 5.37
CA GLY A 191 -11.08 -8.82 4.37
C GLY A 191 -10.65 -8.44 2.96
N ILE A 192 -11.09 -9.26 2.01
CA ILE A 192 -10.89 -9.04 0.58
C ILE A 192 -12.27 -8.88 -0.07
N PRO A 193 -12.47 -7.88 -0.95
CA PRO A 193 -13.72 -7.73 -1.67
C PRO A 193 -13.88 -8.87 -2.68
N MET A 194 -14.98 -9.60 -2.60
CA MET A 194 -15.28 -10.74 -3.47
C MET A 194 -15.47 -10.29 -4.94
N GLY A 195 -14.70 -10.92 -5.82
CA GLY A 195 -14.62 -10.55 -7.24
C GLY A 195 -13.68 -9.38 -7.52
N GLY A 196 -12.79 -9.08 -6.56
CA GLY A 196 -11.66 -8.17 -6.71
C GLY A 196 -11.95 -6.70 -6.47
N TYR A 197 -10.88 -5.95 -6.23
CA TYR A 197 -10.96 -4.49 -5.98
C TYR A 197 -11.40 -3.70 -7.20
N THR A 198 -11.08 -4.14 -8.42
CA THR A 198 -11.50 -3.45 -9.64
C THR A 198 -13.01 -3.38 -9.74
N LYS A 199 -13.71 -4.47 -9.42
CA LYS A 199 -15.17 -4.51 -9.37
C LYS A 199 -15.74 -3.56 -8.31
N MET A 200 -15.13 -3.53 -7.12
CA MET A 200 -15.52 -2.60 -6.06
C MET A 200 -15.44 -1.14 -6.52
N VAL A 201 -14.31 -0.76 -7.15
CA VAL A 201 -14.11 0.60 -7.68
C VAL A 201 -15.07 0.88 -8.84
N ALA A 202 -15.33 -0.08 -9.73
CA ALA A 202 -16.32 0.06 -10.80
C ALA A 202 -17.71 0.37 -10.23
N ASN A 203 -18.12 -0.31 -9.16
CA ASN A 203 -19.38 -0.05 -8.46
C ASN A 203 -19.40 1.36 -7.81
N MET A 204 -18.26 1.86 -7.28
CA MET A 204 -18.17 3.24 -6.79
C MET A 204 -18.38 4.26 -7.93
N LEU A 205 -17.86 3.96 -9.12
CA LEU A 205 -17.92 4.83 -10.29
C LEU A 205 -19.16 4.60 -11.16
N GLU A 206 -20.11 3.76 -10.73
CA GLU A 206 -21.32 3.49 -11.50
C GLU A 206 -22.05 4.79 -11.88
N GLY A 207 -22.26 4.97 -13.20
CA GLY A 207 -22.91 6.15 -13.81
C GLY A 207 -22.10 7.45 -13.71
N VAL A 208 -20.81 7.37 -13.43
CA VAL A 208 -19.83 8.44 -13.65
C VAL A 208 -19.14 8.17 -14.98
N GLU A 209 -18.92 9.21 -15.79
CA GLU A 209 -18.12 9.07 -17.01
C GLU A 209 -16.65 8.86 -16.65
N VAL A 210 -16.05 7.79 -17.19
CA VAL A 210 -14.65 7.43 -16.96
C VAL A 210 -13.94 7.24 -18.30
N ARG A 211 -12.78 7.88 -18.47
CA ARG A 211 -11.91 7.74 -19.64
C ARG A 211 -10.52 7.26 -19.18
N CYS A 212 -10.20 6.02 -19.46
CA CYS A 212 -8.88 5.44 -19.24
C CYS A 212 -7.95 5.70 -20.45
N GLY A 213 -6.61 5.61 -20.25
CA GLY A 213 -5.62 5.91 -21.28
C GLY A 213 -5.54 7.40 -21.63
N VAL A 214 -5.91 8.29 -20.71
CA VAL A 214 -5.96 9.74 -20.94
C VAL A 214 -4.98 10.46 -20.04
N GLU A 215 -4.01 11.13 -20.64
CA GLU A 215 -3.07 12.01 -19.94
C GLU A 215 -3.70 13.38 -19.65
N TYR A 216 -3.61 13.80 -18.38
CA TYR A 216 -4.21 15.07 -17.92
C TYR A 216 -3.76 16.28 -18.77
N LYS A 217 -2.47 16.40 -19.01
CA LYS A 217 -1.91 17.56 -19.75
C LYS A 217 -2.35 17.62 -21.20
N GLU A 218 -2.49 16.46 -21.83
CA GLU A 218 -2.98 16.38 -23.20
C GLU A 218 -4.46 16.77 -23.28
N LEU A 219 -5.27 16.28 -22.33
CA LEU A 219 -6.67 16.62 -22.24
C LEU A 219 -6.88 18.14 -22.05
N ILE A 220 -6.18 18.75 -21.07
CA ILE A 220 -6.34 20.18 -20.78
C ILE A 220 -5.78 21.05 -21.92
N ALA A 221 -4.76 20.59 -22.63
CA ALA A 221 -4.28 21.30 -23.81
C ALA A 221 -5.30 21.31 -24.98
N ALA A 222 -6.07 20.22 -25.11
CA ALA A 222 -7.12 20.09 -26.12
C ALA A 222 -8.45 20.74 -25.71
N GLU A 223 -8.82 20.60 -24.44
CA GLU A 223 -10.09 21.03 -23.85
C GLU A 223 -9.87 21.80 -22.53
N PRO A 224 -9.34 23.04 -22.58
CA PRO A 224 -8.96 23.79 -21.36
C PRO A 224 -10.14 24.08 -20.43
N ASP A 225 -11.35 24.20 -20.95
CA ASP A 225 -12.58 24.52 -20.18
C ASP A 225 -13.45 23.27 -19.91
N ILE A 226 -12.88 22.05 -19.97
CA ILE A 226 -13.64 20.81 -19.83
C ILE A 226 -14.37 20.73 -18.48
N ALA A 227 -13.80 21.18 -17.40
CA ALA A 227 -14.41 21.19 -16.07
C ALA A 227 -14.19 22.51 -15.34
N ALA A 228 -15.08 22.82 -14.40
CA ALA A 228 -14.98 24.03 -13.57
C ALA A 228 -13.89 23.91 -12.50
N LYS A 229 -13.67 22.69 -11.95
CA LYS A 229 -12.63 22.37 -10.97
C LYS A 229 -11.98 21.03 -11.26
N THR A 230 -10.73 20.85 -10.84
CA THR A 230 -9.97 19.62 -10.97
C THR A 230 -9.59 19.06 -9.60
N ILE A 231 -9.88 17.78 -9.37
CA ILE A 231 -9.31 16.99 -8.24
C ILE A 231 -8.16 16.19 -8.82
N TYR A 232 -6.94 16.57 -8.48
CA TYR A 232 -5.73 15.98 -9.05
C TYR A 232 -5.09 14.98 -8.07
N CYS A 233 -5.19 13.68 -8.38
CA CYS A 233 -4.61 12.59 -7.59
C CYS A 233 -3.27 12.06 -8.13
N GLY A 234 -2.73 12.70 -9.17
CA GLY A 234 -1.40 12.39 -9.71
C GLY A 234 -0.26 13.00 -8.90
N PRO A 235 1.02 12.74 -9.26
CA PRO A 235 2.16 13.33 -8.59
C PRO A 235 2.17 14.86 -8.71
N ILE A 236 2.27 15.55 -7.58
CA ILE A 236 2.20 17.02 -7.54
C ILE A 236 3.35 17.67 -8.31
N ASP A 237 4.55 17.14 -8.23
CA ASP A 237 5.72 17.62 -8.96
C ASP A 237 5.57 17.47 -10.49
N ALA A 238 4.94 16.38 -10.93
CA ALA A 238 4.64 16.15 -12.35
C ALA A 238 3.60 17.15 -12.88
N PHE A 239 2.63 17.58 -12.06
CA PHE A 239 1.71 18.64 -12.43
C PHE A 239 2.46 19.93 -12.81
N TYR A 240 3.45 20.31 -12.02
CA TYR A 240 4.30 21.48 -12.23
C TYR A 240 5.52 21.24 -13.12
N ASN A 241 5.54 20.16 -13.92
CA ASN A 241 6.67 19.83 -14.80
C ASN A 241 8.03 19.73 -14.07
N PHE A 242 8.02 19.33 -12.81
CA PHE A 242 9.23 19.19 -11.97
C PHE A 242 10.05 20.47 -11.84
N ASN A 243 9.40 21.65 -11.94
CA ASN A 243 10.09 22.95 -12.00
C ASN A 243 10.86 23.31 -10.72
N LEU A 244 10.51 22.72 -9.56
CA LEU A 244 11.24 22.87 -8.29
C LEU A 244 12.15 21.67 -7.99
N GLY A 245 12.08 20.62 -8.78
CA GLY A 245 12.79 19.36 -8.61
C GLY A 245 11.86 18.16 -8.54
N THR A 246 12.44 16.97 -8.47
CA THR A 246 11.71 15.70 -8.46
C THR A 246 11.57 15.17 -7.04
N LEU A 247 10.36 14.86 -6.64
CA LEU A 247 10.07 14.11 -5.41
C LEU A 247 10.43 12.64 -5.61
N GLU A 248 11.06 12.05 -4.62
CA GLU A 248 11.60 10.70 -4.71
C GLU A 248 10.58 9.67 -4.18
N TYR A 249 10.56 8.51 -4.82
CA TYR A 249 9.69 7.39 -4.46
C TYR A 249 10.49 6.09 -4.38
N ARG A 250 9.92 5.07 -3.79
CA ARG A 250 10.32 3.68 -3.97
C ARG A 250 9.40 3.06 -5.01
N SER A 251 9.97 2.17 -5.80
CA SER A 251 9.22 1.42 -6.80
C SER A 251 9.31 -0.09 -6.56
N LEU A 252 8.46 -0.83 -7.27
CA LEU A 252 8.41 -2.28 -7.24
C LEU A 252 8.29 -2.79 -8.67
N ARG A 253 8.86 -3.97 -8.90
CA ARG A 253 8.70 -4.73 -10.14
C ARG A 253 8.05 -6.07 -9.81
N PHE A 254 7.10 -6.47 -10.63
CA PHE A 254 6.32 -7.69 -10.46
C PHE A 254 6.54 -8.65 -11.62
N GLU A 255 6.70 -9.93 -11.32
CA GLU A 255 6.71 -11.02 -12.29
C GLU A 255 5.59 -11.99 -11.92
N THR A 256 4.56 -12.05 -12.77
CA THR A 256 3.37 -12.88 -12.56
C THR A 256 3.44 -14.10 -13.46
N GLU A 257 3.13 -15.26 -12.90
CA GLU A 257 3.17 -16.56 -13.57
C GLU A 257 1.95 -17.40 -13.18
N THR A 258 1.35 -18.06 -14.17
CA THR A 258 0.32 -19.07 -13.93
C THR A 258 0.99 -20.43 -13.86
N LEU A 259 0.75 -21.16 -12.78
CA LEU A 259 1.29 -22.50 -12.54
C LEU A 259 0.22 -23.57 -12.73
N ASP A 260 0.61 -24.70 -13.33
CA ASP A 260 -0.26 -25.87 -13.55
C ASP A 260 -0.24 -26.78 -12.31
N GLU A 261 -0.54 -26.19 -11.17
CA GLU A 261 -0.66 -26.85 -9.87
C GLU A 261 -1.72 -26.15 -9.02
N ALA A 262 -2.39 -26.91 -8.17
CA ALA A 262 -3.52 -26.38 -7.40
C ALA A 262 -3.10 -25.46 -6.26
N ASP A 263 -1.91 -25.60 -5.73
CA ASP A 263 -1.38 -24.83 -4.60
C ASP A 263 0.15 -24.79 -4.65
N HIS A 264 0.74 -23.62 -4.52
CA HIS A 264 2.19 -23.44 -4.62
C HIS A 264 2.86 -23.32 -3.25
N GLN A 265 2.26 -22.55 -2.34
CA GLN A 265 2.91 -22.23 -1.07
C GLN A 265 1.99 -22.33 0.16
N GLY A 266 0.72 -22.67 -0.01
CA GLY A 266 -0.23 -22.92 1.08
C GLY A 266 -0.67 -21.69 1.85
N VAL A 267 -0.31 -20.49 1.39
CA VAL A 267 -0.64 -19.20 2.02
C VAL A 267 -0.55 -18.07 1.00
N ALA A 268 -1.31 -16.99 1.19
CA ALA A 268 -1.32 -15.90 0.23
C ALA A 268 0.04 -15.18 0.08
N VAL A 269 0.82 -15.03 1.16
CA VAL A 269 2.07 -14.26 1.12
C VAL A 269 3.18 -14.97 1.87
N VAL A 270 4.28 -15.24 1.18
CA VAL A 270 5.56 -15.68 1.74
C VAL A 270 6.60 -14.60 1.51
N ASN A 271 7.15 -14.06 2.59
CA ASN A 271 8.29 -13.15 2.53
C ASN A 271 9.60 -13.95 2.53
N TYR A 272 10.54 -13.61 1.67
CA TYR A 272 11.86 -14.21 1.60
C TYR A 272 12.86 -13.28 2.26
N THR A 273 13.42 -13.69 3.39
CA THR A 273 14.26 -12.82 4.21
C THR A 273 15.76 -12.99 3.95
N GLU A 274 16.16 -13.99 3.17
CA GLU A 274 17.53 -14.14 2.71
C GLU A 274 17.92 -13.06 1.70
N ARG A 275 19.13 -12.55 1.77
CA ARG A 275 19.66 -11.53 0.85
C ARG A 275 19.86 -12.07 -0.58
N GLU A 276 20.21 -13.35 -0.69
CA GLU A 276 20.54 -14.03 -1.94
C GLU A 276 19.30 -14.24 -2.85
N ILE A 277 18.12 -14.31 -2.26
CA ILE A 277 16.87 -14.40 -3.01
C ILE A 277 16.50 -12.99 -3.51
N PRO A 278 16.40 -12.76 -4.84
CA PRO A 278 16.30 -11.41 -5.38
C PRO A 278 14.95 -10.73 -5.17
N TYR A 279 13.88 -11.49 -4.93
CA TYR A 279 12.55 -10.95 -4.61
C TYR A 279 12.32 -10.88 -3.10
N THR A 280 11.45 -9.97 -2.69
CA THR A 280 11.09 -9.78 -1.28
C THR A 280 9.97 -10.72 -0.85
N ARG A 281 9.05 -11.05 -1.78
CA ARG A 281 7.94 -11.97 -1.48
C ARG A 281 7.41 -12.66 -2.72
N ILE A 282 6.71 -13.77 -2.48
CA ILE A 282 5.80 -14.38 -3.45
C ILE A 282 4.38 -14.20 -2.92
N ILE A 283 3.49 -13.78 -3.81
CA ILE A 283 2.06 -13.66 -3.58
C ILE A 283 1.38 -14.78 -4.36
N GLU A 284 0.61 -15.63 -3.70
CA GLU A 284 -0.26 -16.62 -4.34
C GLU A 284 -1.71 -16.15 -4.22
N HIS A 285 -2.24 -15.62 -5.32
CA HIS A 285 -3.43 -14.78 -5.31
C HIS A 285 -4.72 -15.52 -4.95
N LYS A 286 -4.85 -16.80 -5.30
CA LYS A 286 -6.06 -17.58 -5.06
C LYS A 286 -6.48 -17.64 -3.58
N HIS A 287 -5.49 -17.60 -2.66
CA HIS A 287 -5.76 -17.67 -1.23
C HIS A 287 -6.52 -16.44 -0.69
N PHE A 288 -6.49 -15.31 -1.37
CA PHE A 288 -7.22 -14.11 -0.94
C PHE A 288 -8.74 -14.32 -0.95
N GLU A 289 -9.25 -15.06 -1.94
CA GLU A 289 -10.68 -15.36 -2.07
C GLU A 289 -10.99 -16.85 -1.80
N PHE A 290 -10.09 -17.58 -1.12
CA PHE A 290 -10.24 -19.01 -0.81
C PHE A 290 -10.49 -19.87 -2.05
N GLY A 291 -9.82 -19.53 -3.15
CA GLY A 291 -9.98 -20.17 -4.46
C GLY A 291 -9.60 -21.66 -4.47
N MET A 292 -10.37 -22.44 -5.23
CA MET A 292 -10.23 -23.91 -5.35
C MET A 292 -9.92 -24.35 -6.79
N GLN A 293 -9.36 -23.46 -7.60
CA GLN A 293 -8.99 -23.74 -8.99
C GLN A 293 -7.87 -24.81 -9.05
N ASP A 294 -7.84 -25.61 -10.12
CA ASP A 294 -6.77 -26.61 -10.35
C ASP A 294 -5.41 -25.99 -10.69
N LYS A 295 -5.42 -24.70 -11.07
CA LYS A 295 -4.24 -23.89 -11.31
C LYS A 295 -4.09 -22.81 -10.25
N THR A 296 -2.89 -22.25 -10.12
CA THR A 296 -2.66 -21.08 -9.30
C THR A 296 -1.90 -19.99 -10.03
N VAL A 297 -2.01 -18.75 -9.55
CA VAL A 297 -1.27 -17.59 -10.07
C VAL A 297 -0.42 -17.03 -8.95
N ILE A 298 0.87 -16.96 -9.21
CA ILE A 298 1.83 -16.35 -8.28
C ILE A 298 2.40 -15.05 -8.85
N THR A 299 2.78 -14.15 -7.98
CA THR A 299 3.53 -12.95 -8.33
C THR A 299 4.76 -12.82 -7.44
N ARG A 300 5.95 -12.75 -8.05
CA ARG A 300 7.20 -12.40 -7.37
C ARG A 300 7.36 -10.89 -7.35
N GLU A 301 7.55 -10.32 -6.16
CA GLU A 301 7.73 -8.88 -5.95
C GLU A 301 9.21 -8.56 -5.73
N TYR A 302 9.75 -7.68 -6.57
CA TYR A 302 11.13 -7.23 -6.51
C TYR A 302 11.19 -5.77 -6.09
N PRO A 303 12.11 -5.37 -5.22
CA PRO A 303 12.40 -3.98 -4.99
C PRO A 303 13.01 -3.37 -6.26
N ALA A 304 12.66 -2.14 -6.55
CA ALA A 304 13.17 -1.40 -7.70
C ALA A 304 13.47 0.05 -7.33
N ASP A 305 14.54 0.59 -7.92
CA ASP A 305 14.82 2.02 -7.85
C ASP A 305 13.81 2.74 -8.73
N TRP A 306 13.27 3.83 -8.19
CA TRP A 306 12.32 4.66 -8.94
C TRP A 306 13.05 5.72 -9.74
N LYS A 307 12.55 6.00 -10.94
CA LYS A 307 12.96 7.10 -11.81
C LYS A 307 11.73 7.84 -12.33
N PRO A 308 11.82 9.11 -12.71
CA PRO A 308 10.73 9.81 -13.36
C PRO A 308 10.20 9.02 -14.58
N GLY A 309 8.90 8.73 -14.56
CA GLY A 309 8.22 7.87 -15.54
C GLY A 309 7.88 6.47 -15.02
N ASP A 310 8.55 5.98 -13.98
CA ASP A 310 8.19 4.73 -13.31
C ASP A 310 6.97 4.93 -12.38
N GLU A 311 6.31 3.83 -12.03
CA GLU A 311 5.21 3.87 -11.06
C GLU A 311 5.70 4.24 -9.66
N PRO A 312 5.17 5.32 -9.04
CA PRO A 312 5.51 5.72 -7.69
C PRO A 312 4.68 4.93 -6.67
N TYR A 313 5.31 3.99 -5.94
CA TYR A 313 4.59 3.21 -4.92
C TYR A 313 4.61 3.86 -3.55
N TYR A 314 5.78 4.27 -3.08
CA TYR A 314 5.94 4.79 -1.72
C TYR A 314 6.74 6.09 -1.72
N PRO A 315 6.19 7.21 -1.24
CA PRO A 315 6.96 8.45 -1.03
C PRO A 315 8.14 8.22 -0.09
N ILE A 316 9.29 8.83 -0.39
CA ILE A 316 10.44 8.85 0.52
C ILE A 316 10.28 10.04 1.45
N ASN A 317 9.83 9.78 2.68
CA ASN A 317 9.59 10.82 3.69
C ASN A 317 10.88 11.13 4.47
N ASP A 318 11.82 11.81 3.83
CA ASP A 318 13.00 12.39 4.46
C ASP A 318 12.94 13.92 4.47
N ALA A 319 13.85 14.57 5.19
CA ALA A 319 13.85 16.03 5.35
C ALA A 319 14.01 16.77 4.00
N LYS A 320 14.74 16.19 3.04
CA LYS A 320 14.92 16.75 1.69
C LYS A 320 13.60 16.79 0.92
N ASN A 321 12.93 15.65 0.85
CA ASN A 321 11.67 15.51 0.12
C ASN A 321 10.53 16.25 0.81
N GLU A 322 10.49 16.28 2.15
CA GLU A 322 9.52 17.08 2.91
C GLU A 322 9.69 18.58 2.64
N ALA A 323 10.92 19.08 2.57
CA ALA A 323 11.19 20.48 2.25
C ALA A 323 10.81 20.82 0.80
N LEU A 324 11.05 19.90 -0.16
CA LEU A 324 10.65 20.08 -1.55
C LEU A 324 9.12 20.03 -1.70
N TYR A 325 8.47 19.08 -1.02
CA TYR A 325 7.01 18.99 -1.06
C TYR A 325 6.32 20.25 -0.53
N LYS A 326 6.82 20.85 0.54
CA LYS A 326 6.30 22.12 1.06
C LYS A 326 6.33 23.25 0.02
N GLN A 327 7.37 23.32 -0.80
CA GLN A 327 7.44 24.33 -1.87
C GLN A 327 6.35 24.08 -2.94
N TYR A 328 6.09 22.80 -3.28
CA TYR A 328 4.98 22.44 -4.17
C TYR A 328 3.62 22.71 -3.54
N GLU A 329 3.46 22.49 -2.23
CA GLU A 329 2.23 22.81 -1.49
C GLU A 329 1.94 24.32 -1.49
N GLU A 330 2.99 25.16 -1.39
CA GLU A 330 2.85 26.62 -1.52
C GLU A 330 2.43 27.06 -2.94
N LEU A 331 2.90 26.39 -3.99
CA LEU A 331 2.41 26.60 -5.35
C LEU A 331 0.96 26.14 -5.50
N ALA A 332 0.64 24.95 -4.99
CA ALA A 332 -0.70 24.37 -5.04
C ALA A 332 -1.75 25.27 -4.35
N ALA A 333 -1.37 25.95 -3.27
CA ALA A 333 -2.25 26.90 -2.58
C ALA A 333 -2.64 28.13 -3.42
N GLN A 334 -1.94 28.38 -4.52
CA GLN A 334 -2.21 29.50 -5.45
C GLN A 334 -3.13 29.08 -6.62
N GLU A 335 -3.32 27.75 -6.81
CA GLU A 335 -4.23 27.26 -7.83
C GLU A 335 -5.68 27.44 -7.38
N GLY A 336 -6.46 28.20 -8.13
CA GLY A 336 -7.85 28.50 -7.77
C GLY A 336 -8.79 27.32 -8.01
N ASP A 337 -8.53 26.56 -9.06
CA ASP A 337 -9.47 25.56 -9.58
C ASP A 337 -8.92 24.12 -9.52
N VAL A 338 -7.75 23.91 -8.90
CA VAL A 338 -7.13 22.58 -8.73
C VAL A 338 -6.94 22.24 -7.27
N ILE A 339 -7.42 21.08 -6.87
CA ILE A 339 -7.26 20.52 -5.53
C ILE A 339 -6.42 19.27 -5.61
N PHE A 340 -5.25 19.26 -4.97
CA PHE A 340 -4.39 18.07 -4.92
C PHE A 340 -4.87 17.11 -3.85
N ALA A 341 -5.01 15.83 -4.22
CA ALA A 341 -5.58 14.80 -3.36
C ALA A 341 -4.86 13.44 -3.53
N GLY A 342 -5.20 12.50 -2.66
CA GLY A 342 -4.65 11.15 -2.69
C GLY A 342 -3.17 11.09 -2.29
N ARG A 343 -2.57 9.90 -2.46
CA ARG A 343 -1.20 9.63 -2.03
C ARG A 343 -0.16 10.46 -2.75
N LEU A 344 -0.31 10.65 -4.07
CA LEU A 344 0.67 11.31 -4.91
C LEU A 344 0.50 12.82 -4.91
N GLY A 345 -0.75 13.31 -4.94
CA GLY A 345 -1.03 14.75 -4.83
C GLY A 345 -0.69 15.32 -3.46
N GLY A 346 -0.89 14.54 -2.39
CA GLY A 346 -0.53 14.92 -1.02
C GLY A 346 0.85 14.45 -0.58
N TYR A 347 1.63 13.79 -1.43
CA TYR A 347 2.94 13.17 -1.13
C TYR A 347 2.97 12.46 0.22
N LYS A 348 1.94 11.63 0.49
CA LYS A 348 1.77 10.91 1.76
C LYS A 348 1.59 9.42 1.52
N TYR A 349 2.18 8.62 2.40
CA TYR A 349 1.86 7.21 2.47
C TYR A 349 0.50 7.03 3.17
N TYR A 350 -0.41 6.36 2.49
CA TYR A 350 -1.71 5.97 3.02
C TYR A 350 -1.96 4.49 2.80
N ASP A 351 -2.40 3.78 3.82
CA ASP A 351 -3.13 2.55 3.65
C ASP A 351 -4.51 2.85 3.05
N MET A 352 -5.18 1.85 2.50
CA MET A 352 -6.45 2.05 1.78
C MET A 352 -7.51 2.78 2.62
N ASP A 353 -7.62 2.44 3.89
CA ASP A 353 -8.57 3.05 4.81
C ASP A 353 -8.27 4.54 5.05
N LYS A 354 -7.00 4.89 5.18
CA LYS A 354 -6.56 6.29 5.33
C LYS A 354 -6.75 7.10 4.05
N ALA A 355 -6.58 6.45 2.89
CA ALA A 355 -6.85 7.09 1.61
C ALA A 355 -8.35 7.43 1.46
N ILE A 356 -9.23 6.52 1.89
CA ILE A 356 -10.70 6.77 1.93
C ILE A 356 -11.03 7.88 2.95
N ALA A 357 -10.48 7.82 4.16
CA ALA A 357 -10.73 8.83 5.18
C ALA A 357 -10.30 10.24 4.73
N ALA A 358 -9.13 10.36 4.08
CA ALA A 358 -8.69 11.62 3.50
C ALA A 358 -9.62 12.11 2.37
N ALA A 359 -10.13 11.19 1.54
CA ALA A 359 -11.13 11.54 0.53
C ALA A 359 -12.47 11.95 1.16
N PHE A 360 -12.85 11.40 2.30
CA PHE A 360 -14.03 11.86 3.06
C PHE A 360 -13.88 13.31 3.55
N GLU A 361 -12.70 13.67 4.05
CA GLU A 361 -12.41 15.05 4.45
C GLU A 361 -12.49 16.00 3.24
N LEU A 362 -11.92 15.59 2.10
CA LEU A 362 -12.02 16.35 0.86
C LEU A 362 -13.49 16.57 0.45
N VAL A 363 -14.32 15.53 0.50
CA VAL A 363 -15.76 15.60 0.18
C VAL A 363 -16.47 16.59 1.09
N ARG A 364 -16.25 16.53 2.40
CA ARG A 364 -16.86 17.47 3.35
C ARG A 364 -16.45 18.90 3.08
N ASN A 365 -15.17 19.13 2.85
CA ASN A 365 -14.60 20.47 2.65
C ASN A 365 -15.04 21.08 1.32
N GLU A 366 -15.04 20.32 0.24
CA GLU A 366 -15.33 20.82 -1.11
C GLU A 366 -16.83 20.82 -1.46
N LEU A 367 -17.53 19.74 -1.09
CA LEU A 367 -18.94 19.58 -1.47
C LEU A 367 -19.92 19.95 -0.35
N GLY A 368 -19.45 20.06 0.90
CA GLY A 368 -20.31 20.33 2.05
C GLY A 368 -21.31 19.21 2.38
N VAL A 369 -21.03 17.97 1.96
CA VAL A 369 -21.90 16.81 2.16
C VAL A 369 -21.19 15.69 2.92
N GLU A 370 -21.97 14.82 3.57
CA GLU A 370 -21.42 13.62 4.17
C GLU A 370 -21.10 12.56 3.10
N PRO A 371 -19.83 12.06 3.06
CA PRO A 371 -19.39 11.12 2.04
C PRO A 371 -20.13 9.79 2.09
N THR A 372 -20.54 9.36 3.29
CA THR A 372 -21.31 8.12 3.46
C THR A 372 -22.77 8.27 3.07
N GLY A 373 -23.30 9.49 2.99
CA GLY A 373 -24.68 9.80 2.65
C GLY A 373 -25.69 9.10 3.56
N ALA A 374 -26.49 9.83 4.27
CA ALA A 374 -27.70 9.27 4.87
C ALA A 374 -28.79 9.15 3.79
#